data_c5b41a19d1c096ea891db93b9c6f52fd
#
_entry.id   c5b41a19d1c096ea891db93b9c6f52fd
#
_cell.length_a   1.000
_cell.length_b   1.000
_cell.length_c   1.000
_cell.angle_alpha   90.00
_cell.angle_beta   90.00
_cell.angle_gamma   90.00
#
_symmetry.space_group_name_H-M   'P 1'
#
loop_
_entity.id
_entity.type
_entity.pdbx_description
1 polymer ?
#
loop_
_entity_poly.entity_id
_entity_poly.type
_entity_poly.pdbx_seq_one_letter_code
_entity_poly.pdbx_strand_id
1 'polypeptide(L)'
;MIYGYARVSTDGQSVDAQVRQLTKAGCKKVFRETASGAKTDRAQLAKALATLDADDVLMVTRLDRLARSTRDLLNTLGTIADRKAGFRSLGDTWADTTTAHGRLMLTVLGGLAEFERELIRARTGEGRARAKACGVKMGRPPKLTPHQVKEALRRRDAGEPMRDIARTYNVSHSTISRLTT
;
A
#
# COMPACT_ATOMS: atom_id res chain seq x y z
N MET A 1 20.59 -9.91 -17.77
CA MET A 1 21.42 -9.99 -16.54
C MET A 1 20.61 -10.50 -15.36
N ILE A 2 21.26 -10.87 -14.20
CA ILE A 2 20.55 -11.27 -12.98
C ILE A 2 20.82 -10.24 -11.92
N TYR A 3 19.75 -9.60 -11.41
CA TYR A 3 19.78 -8.63 -10.32
C TYR A 3 19.14 -9.23 -9.08
N GLY A 4 19.70 -8.95 -7.91
CA GLY A 4 19.17 -9.38 -6.63
C GLY A 4 18.47 -8.25 -5.89
N TYR A 5 17.42 -8.56 -5.14
CA TYR A 5 16.83 -7.65 -4.18
C TYR A 5 16.74 -8.32 -2.80
N ALA A 6 17.32 -7.67 -1.80
CA ALA A 6 17.33 -8.13 -0.43
C ALA A 6 16.71 -7.09 0.49
N ARG A 7 15.78 -7.51 1.37
CA ARG A 7 15.09 -6.62 2.30
C ARG A 7 15.09 -7.17 3.72
N VAL A 8 15.34 -6.29 4.69
CA VAL A 8 15.16 -6.58 6.12
C VAL A 8 14.29 -5.51 6.76
N SER A 9 13.57 -5.89 7.81
CA SER A 9 13.04 -4.97 8.82
C SER A 9 14.16 -4.65 9.81
N THR A 10 14.08 -3.53 10.51
CA THR A 10 15.07 -3.01 11.46
C THR A 10 15.43 -3.93 12.63
N ASP A 11 14.74 -5.05 12.82
CA ASP A 11 15.01 -6.03 13.87
C ASP A 11 16.06 -7.05 13.44
N GLY A 12 17.33 -6.71 13.65
CA GLY A 12 18.44 -7.67 13.88
C GLY A 12 18.77 -8.72 12.81
N GLN A 13 18.00 -8.85 11.74
CA GLN A 13 18.32 -9.80 10.66
C GLN A 13 19.30 -9.18 9.67
N SER A 14 20.44 -9.83 9.50
CA SER A 14 21.47 -9.39 8.58
C SER A 14 21.01 -9.50 7.11
N VAL A 15 20.97 -8.36 6.42
CA VAL A 15 20.83 -8.31 4.94
C VAL A 15 21.93 -9.14 4.27
N ASP A 16 23.09 -9.25 4.92
CA ASP A 16 24.27 -9.90 4.35
C ASP A 16 24.07 -11.38 4.06
N ALA A 17 23.26 -12.09 4.86
CA ALA A 17 22.94 -13.49 4.58
C ALA A 17 22.16 -13.62 3.25
N GLN A 18 21.16 -12.75 3.02
CA GLN A 18 20.40 -12.73 1.77
C GLN A 18 21.29 -12.33 0.59
N VAL A 19 22.16 -11.33 0.79
CA VAL A 19 23.12 -10.89 -0.25
C VAL A 19 24.05 -12.02 -0.65
N ARG A 20 24.63 -12.75 0.32
CA ARG A 20 25.49 -13.91 0.02
C ARG A 20 24.74 -14.99 -0.77
N GLN A 21 23.49 -15.29 -0.39
CA GLN A 21 22.68 -16.28 -1.13
C GLN A 21 22.41 -15.82 -2.57
N LEU A 22 22.03 -14.57 -2.78
CA LEU A 22 21.76 -14.00 -4.11
C LEU A 22 23.03 -13.94 -4.96
N THR A 23 24.15 -13.54 -4.39
CA THR A 23 25.45 -13.52 -5.10
C THR A 23 25.87 -14.95 -5.50
N LYS A 24 25.72 -15.93 -4.58
CA LYS A 24 26.00 -17.34 -4.88
C LYS A 24 25.09 -17.89 -5.99
N ALA A 25 23.84 -17.38 -6.08
CA ALA A 25 22.89 -17.74 -7.13
C ALA A 25 23.15 -17.01 -8.46
N GLY A 26 24.21 -16.22 -8.59
CA GLY A 26 24.65 -15.59 -9.84
C GLY A 26 24.18 -14.13 -10.02
N CYS A 27 23.64 -13.47 -9.00
CA CYS A 27 23.29 -12.05 -9.10
C CYS A 27 24.55 -11.19 -9.26
N LYS A 28 24.61 -10.39 -10.33
CA LYS A 28 25.71 -9.47 -10.60
C LYS A 28 25.68 -8.23 -9.71
N LYS A 29 24.47 -7.80 -9.32
CA LYS A 29 24.25 -6.65 -8.44
C LYS A 29 23.07 -6.95 -7.52
N VAL A 30 23.20 -6.62 -6.23
CA VAL A 30 22.13 -6.81 -5.25
C VAL A 30 21.75 -5.46 -4.65
N PHE A 31 20.47 -5.09 -4.79
CA PHE A 31 19.87 -3.91 -4.18
C PHE A 31 19.46 -4.25 -2.74
N ARG A 32 19.95 -3.46 -1.78
CA ARG A 32 19.74 -3.70 -0.35
C ARG A 32 18.75 -2.69 0.20
N GLU A 33 17.66 -3.16 0.79
CA GLU A 33 16.62 -2.33 1.38
C GLU A 33 16.54 -2.56 2.90
N THR A 34 16.67 -1.50 3.66
CA THR A 34 16.38 -1.52 5.10
C THR A 34 15.10 -0.73 5.32
N ALA A 35 13.98 -1.42 5.51
CA ALA A 35 12.68 -0.80 5.65
C ALA A 35 12.24 -0.82 7.11
N SER A 36 12.28 0.32 7.81
CA SER A 36 11.57 0.48 9.09
C SER A 36 10.06 0.47 8.85
N GLY A 37 9.29 -0.13 9.77
CA GLY A 37 7.84 -0.39 9.61
C GLY A 37 6.96 0.83 9.31
N ALA A 38 7.45 2.06 9.55
CA ALA A 38 6.74 3.32 9.32
C ALA A 38 7.00 3.96 7.94
N LYS A 39 8.13 3.68 7.28
CA LYS A 39 8.44 4.23 5.95
C LYS A 39 8.16 3.19 4.87
N THR A 40 7.14 3.45 4.08
CA THR A 40 6.71 2.64 2.92
C THR A 40 7.58 2.85 1.69
N ASP A 41 8.56 3.74 1.75
CA ASP A 41 9.39 4.07 0.62
C ASP A 41 10.42 2.96 0.38
N ARG A 42 10.30 2.31 -0.79
CA ARG A 42 11.16 1.21 -1.26
C ARG A 42 12.06 1.71 -2.38
N ALA A 43 12.88 2.71 -2.05
CA ALA A 43 13.74 3.36 -3.01
C ALA A 43 14.68 2.38 -3.73
N GLN A 44 15.16 1.34 -3.04
CA GLN A 44 16.04 0.36 -3.66
C GLN A 44 15.28 -0.63 -4.55
N LEU A 45 14.03 -1.01 -4.21
CA LEU A 45 13.18 -1.78 -5.12
C LEU A 45 12.86 -0.97 -6.38
N ALA A 46 12.48 0.31 -6.23
CA ALA A 46 12.22 1.18 -7.37
C ALA A 46 13.45 1.29 -8.29
N LYS A 47 14.65 1.44 -7.73
CA LYS A 47 15.91 1.44 -8.49
C LYS A 47 16.16 0.10 -9.17
N ALA A 48 15.92 -1.02 -8.46
CA ALA A 48 16.06 -2.35 -9.05
C ALA A 48 15.15 -2.50 -10.26
N LEU A 49 13.86 -2.19 -10.10
CA LEU A 49 12.88 -2.24 -11.18
C LEU A 49 13.27 -1.31 -12.34
N ALA A 50 13.73 -0.09 -12.07
CA ALA A 50 14.15 0.86 -13.09
C ALA A 50 15.39 0.40 -13.90
N THR A 51 16.22 -0.48 -13.31
CA THR A 51 17.45 -0.99 -13.95
C THR A 51 17.19 -2.19 -14.86
N LEU A 52 16.01 -2.84 -14.73
CA LEU A 52 15.69 -4.03 -15.54
C LEU A 52 15.45 -3.66 -17.00
N ASP A 53 16.14 -4.38 -17.88
CA ASP A 53 15.92 -4.41 -19.33
C ASP A 53 15.24 -5.75 -19.73
N ALA A 54 14.89 -5.88 -21.00
CA ALA A 54 14.34 -7.12 -21.54
C ALA A 54 15.31 -8.30 -21.30
N ASP A 55 14.76 -9.45 -20.96
CA ASP A 55 15.49 -10.71 -20.64
C ASP A 55 16.34 -10.63 -19.36
N ASP A 56 16.29 -9.55 -18.61
CA ASP A 56 16.88 -9.50 -17.27
C ASP A 56 16.01 -10.30 -16.27
N VAL A 57 16.61 -10.71 -15.16
CA VAL A 57 15.89 -11.44 -14.10
C VAL A 57 16.08 -10.74 -12.77
N LEU A 58 14.97 -10.40 -12.10
CA LEU A 58 15.00 -9.98 -10.69
C LEU A 58 14.89 -11.20 -9.79
N MET A 59 15.84 -11.38 -8.90
CA MET A 59 15.91 -12.51 -7.99
C MET A 59 15.78 -12.06 -6.54
N VAL A 60 15.01 -12.81 -5.75
CA VAL A 60 14.87 -12.64 -4.31
C VAL A 60 15.11 -13.93 -3.57
N THR A 61 15.42 -13.88 -2.29
CA THR A 61 15.57 -15.09 -1.48
C THR A 61 14.21 -15.74 -1.19
N ARG A 62 13.15 -14.95 -0.98
CA ARG A 62 11.77 -15.41 -0.72
C ARG A 62 10.77 -14.31 -1.13
N LEU A 63 9.53 -14.70 -1.44
CA LEU A 63 8.47 -13.77 -1.83
C LEU A 63 8.15 -12.71 -0.78
N ASP A 64 8.21 -13.05 0.51
CA ASP A 64 7.97 -12.12 1.61
C ASP A 64 9.05 -11.00 1.72
N ARG A 65 10.19 -11.16 1.05
CA ARG A 65 11.20 -10.12 0.88
C ARG A 65 10.85 -9.16 -0.25
N LEU A 66 10.19 -9.63 -1.29
CA LEU A 66 9.75 -8.77 -2.40
C LEU A 66 8.52 -7.95 -2.02
N ALA A 67 7.52 -8.56 -1.43
CA ALA A 67 6.21 -7.96 -1.24
C ALA A 67 5.70 -8.08 0.21
N ARG A 68 4.83 -7.15 0.60
CA ARG A 68 4.17 -7.12 1.92
C ARG A 68 2.73 -7.63 1.87
N SER A 69 2.19 -7.77 0.69
CA SER A 69 0.84 -8.28 0.43
C SER A 69 0.77 -8.88 -0.96
N THR A 70 -0.25 -9.70 -1.21
CA THR A 70 -0.51 -10.29 -2.53
C THR A 70 -0.66 -9.20 -3.60
N ARG A 71 -1.33 -8.10 -3.30
CA ARG A 71 -1.47 -6.96 -4.21
C ARG A 71 -0.12 -6.34 -4.58
N ASP A 72 0.73 -6.11 -3.58
CA ASP A 72 2.06 -5.54 -3.76
C ASP A 72 2.93 -6.48 -4.60
N LEU A 73 2.82 -7.79 -4.38
CA LEU A 73 3.47 -8.81 -5.20
C LEU A 73 3.04 -8.72 -6.66
N LEU A 74 1.73 -8.75 -6.93
CA LEU A 74 1.19 -8.72 -8.27
C LEU A 74 1.54 -7.43 -9.03
N ASN A 75 1.45 -6.27 -8.37
CA ASN A 75 1.86 -4.99 -8.96
C ASN A 75 3.35 -5.00 -9.32
N THR A 76 4.19 -5.53 -8.44
CA THR A 76 5.64 -5.63 -8.69
C THR A 76 5.93 -6.58 -9.86
N LEU A 77 5.27 -7.75 -9.90
CA LEU A 77 5.42 -8.72 -10.99
C LEU A 77 4.89 -8.17 -12.32
N GLY A 78 3.78 -7.40 -12.30
CA GLY A 78 3.29 -6.67 -13.47
C GLY A 78 4.33 -5.70 -14.02
N THR A 79 4.92 -4.88 -13.14
CA THR A 79 6.00 -3.95 -13.54
C THR A 79 7.21 -4.67 -14.15
N ILE A 80 7.58 -5.85 -13.63
CA ILE A 80 8.67 -6.67 -14.19
C ILE A 80 8.27 -7.20 -15.57
N ALA A 81 7.04 -7.69 -15.74
CA ALA A 81 6.52 -8.19 -17.00
C ALA A 81 6.44 -7.09 -18.08
N ASP A 82 5.98 -5.89 -17.74
CA ASP A 82 5.92 -4.74 -18.64
C ASP A 82 7.30 -4.38 -19.21
N ARG A 83 8.37 -4.65 -18.46
CA ARG A 83 9.76 -4.51 -18.89
C ARG A 83 10.31 -5.71 -19.65
N LYS A 84 9.47 -6.73 -19.91
CA LYS A 84 9.87 -8.00 -20.52
C LYS A 84 10.98 -8.72 -19.76
N ALA A 85 11.06 -8.47 -18.44
CA ALA A 85 12.02 -9.10 -17.54
C ALA A 85 11.39 -10.30 -16.82
N GLY A 86 12.24 -11.19 -16.29
CA GLY A 86 11.83 -12.33 -15.49
C GLY A 86 11.93 -12.05 -13.98
N PHE A 87 11.25 -12.86 -13.21
CA PHE A 87 11.33 -12.89 -11.75
C PHE A 87 11.61 -14.31 -11.26
N ARG A 88 12.40 -14.43 -10.17
CA ARG A 88 12.71 -15.72 -9.55
C ARG A 88 12.87 -15.61 -8.04
N SER A 89 12.23 -16.51 -7.29
CA SER A 89 12.46 -16.71 -5.85
C SER A 89 13.31 -17.94 -5.61
N LEU A 90 14.33 -17.84 -4.74
CA LEU A 90 15.19 -18.97 -4.39
C LEU A 90 14.49 -19.97 -3.46
N GLY A 91 13.71 -19.47 -2.49
CA GLY A 91 13.01 -20.29 -1.51
C GLY A 91 11.65 -20.79 -1.98
N ASP A 92 11.04 -20.08 -2.94
CA ASP A 92 9.71 -20.39 -3.47
C ASP A 92 9.85 -20.85 -4.92
N THR A 93 10.25 -22.11 -5.14
CA THR A 93 10.63 -22.65 -6.46
C THR A 93 9.54 -22.56 -7.53
N TRP A 94 8.27 -22.51 -7.13
CA TRP A 94 7.12 -22.30 -8.02
C TRP A 94 7.02 -20.84 -8.51
N ALA A 95 7.64 -19.90 -7.83
CA ALA A 95 7.63 -18.47 -8.15
C ALA A 95 8.81 -18.10 -9.06
N ASP A 96 8.77 -18.61 -10.27
CA ASP A 96 9.78 -18.39 -11.31
C ASP A 96 9.08 -18.11 -12.66
N THR A 97 8.98 -16.82 -13.02
CA THR A 97 8.33 -16.39 -14.27
C THR A 97 9.16 -16.72 -15.52
N THR A 98 10.39 -17.17 -15.37
CA THR A 98 11.21 -17.64 -16.52
C THR A 98 10.72 -18.98 -17.04
N THR A 99 9.95 -19.73 -16.22
CA THR A 99 9.32 -21.01 -16.60
C THR A 99 7.86 -20.85 -16.97
N ALA A 100 7.33 -21.67 -17.85
CA ALA A 100 5.91 -21.68 -18.22
C ALA A 100 5.01 -22.01 -17.02
N HIS A 101 5.43 -22.96 -16.19
CA HIS A 101 4.71 -23.35 -14.97
C HIS A 101 4.63 -22.20 -13.95
N GLY A 102 5.73 -21.54 -13.67
CA GLY A 102 5.76 -20.42 -12.74
C GLY A 102 4.94 -19.23 -13.24
N ARG A 103 4.96 -18.94 -14.54
CA ARG A 103 4.06 -17.90 -15.12
C ARG A 103 2.59 -18.27 -14.92
N LEU A 104 2.21 -19.51 -15.19
CA LEU A 104 0.84 -19.99 -14.98
C LEU A 104 0.43 -19.84 -13.51
N MET A 105 1.26 -20.30 -12.57
CA MET A 105 0.99 -20.21 -11.13
C MET A 105 0.78 -18.78 -10.67
N LEU A 106 1.63 -17.85 -11.09
CA LEU A 106 1.51 -16.43 -10.73
C LEU A 106 0.28 -15.79 -11.37
N THR A 107 -0.11 -16.18 -12.58
CA THR A 107 -1.34 -15.72 -13.23
C THR A 107 -2.58 -16.20 -12.47
N VAL A 108 -2.62 -17.46 -12.05
CA VAL A 108 -3.73 -18.00 -11.25
C VAL A 108 -3.84 -17.30 -9.90
N LEU A 109 -2.73 -17.07 -9.20
CA LEU A 109 -2.72 -16.32 -7.94
C LEU A 109 -3.16 -14.88 -8.13
N GLY A 110 -2.80 -14.27 -9.27
CA GLY A 110 -3.25 -12.93 -9.64
C GLY A 110 -4.75 -12.85 -9.80
N GLY A 111 -5.31 -13.77 -10.56
CA GLY A 111 -6.77 -13.87 -10.76
C GLY A 111 -7.53 -14.12 -9.46
N LEU A 112 -7.01 -15.00 -8.59
CA LEU A 112 -7.61 -15.28 -7.28
C LEU A 112 -7.61 -14.02 -6.38
N ALA A 113 -6.51 -13.28 -6.33
CA ALA A 113 -6.41 -12.04 -5.55
C ALA A 113 -7.36 -10.92 -6.07
N GLU A 114 -7.57 -10.85 -7.38
CA GLU A 114 -8.57 -9.94 -7.98
C GLU A 114 -9.99 -10.35 -7.59
N PHE A 115 -10.31 -11.64 -7.70
CA PHE A 115 -11.61 -12.19 -7.31
C PHE A 115 -11.92 -11.94 -5.82
N GLU A 116 -10.98 -12.20 -4.90
CA GLU A 116 -11.15 -11.88 -3.48
C GLU A 116 -11.42 -10.39 -3.27
N ARG A 117 -10.74 -9.52 -4.01
CA ARG A 117 -10.96 -8.06 -3.94
C ARG A 117 -12.37 -7.68 -4.37
N GLU A 118 -12.87 -8.28 -5.44
CA GLU A 118 -14.21 -8.02 -5.93
C GLU A 118 -15.27 -8.48 -4.92
N LEU A 119 -15.08 -9.66 -4.31
CA LEU A 119 -15.96 -10.14 -3.24
C LEU A 119 -16.00 -9.19 -2.03
N ILE A 120 -14.83 -8.69 -1.59
CA ILE A 120 -14.75 -7.72 -0.48
C ILE A 120 -15.44 -6.41 -0.85
N ARG A 121 -15.25 -5.92 -2.09
CA ARG A 121 -15.91 -4.71 -2.59
C ARG A 121 -17.44 -4.87 -2.62
N ALA A 122 -17.92 -6.00 -3.14
CA ALA A 122 -19.35 -6.30 -3.21
C ALA A 122 -19.96 -6.30 -1.81
N ARG A 123 -19.44 -7.10 -0.87
CA ARG A 123 -19.91 -7.16 0.51
C ARG A 123 -19.88 -5.79 1.21
N THR A 124 -18.79 -5.05 1.04
CA THR A 124 -18.63 -3.73 1.66
C THR A 124 -19.57 -2.71 1.02
N GLY A 125 -19.79 -2.80 -0.30
CA GLY A 125 -20.71 -1.94 -1.03
C GLY A 125 -22.14 -2.12 -0.56
N GLU A 126 -22.62 -3.35 -0.45
CA GLU A 126 -23.95 -3.69 0.07
C GLU A 126 -24.14 -3.20 1.53
N GLY A 127 -23.13 -3.44 2.38
CA GLY A 127 -23.13 -2.98 3.77
C GLY A 127 -23.24 -1.45 3.88
N ARG A 128 -22.48 -0.72 3.06
CA ARG A 128 -22.55 0.75 2.99
C ARG A 128 -23.89 1.24 2.46
N ALA A 129 -24.43 0.61 1.42
CA ALA A 129 -25.74 0.97 0.88
C ALA A 129 -26.84 0.79 1.93
N ARG A 130 -26.84 -0.34 2.65
CA ARG A 130 -27.77 -0.63 3.75
C ARG A 130 -27.66 0.39 4.87
N ALA A 131 -26.43 0.67 5.35
CA ALA A 131 -26.19 1.65 6.41
C ALA A 131 -26.64 3.06 5.99
N LYS A 132 -26.41 3.45 4.73
CA LYS A 132 -26.87 4.72 4.17
C LYS A 132 -28.41 4.78 4.11
N ALA A 133 -29.07 3.71 3.71
CA ALA A 133 -30.54 3.60 3.71
C ALA A 133 -31.12 3.71 5.13
N CYS A 134 -30.39 3.21 6.14
CA CYS A 134 -30.75 3.38 7.56
C CYS A 134 -30.33 4.75 8.15
N GLY A 135 -29.94 5.73 7.33
CA GLY A 135 -29.59 7.09 7.77
C GLY A 135 -28.22 7.24 8.42
N VAL A 136 -27.36 6.21 8.39
CA VAL A 136 -26.01 6.29 8.94
C VAL A 136 -25.15 7.23 8.09
N LYS A 137 -24.67 8.33 8.67
CA LYS A 137 -23.74 9.26 8.03
C LYS A 137 -22.35 8.63 7.96
N MET A 138 -21.86 8.42 6.73
CA MET A 138 -20.52 7.91 6.49
C MET A 138 -19.49 9.05 6.50
N GLY A 139 -18.26 8.73 6.88
CA GLY A 139 -17.13 9.65 6.84
C GLY A 139 -16.63 10.02 8.24
N ARG A 140 -15.79 11.07 8.29
CA ARG A 140 -15.22 11.54 9.56
C ARG A 140 -16.33 12.14 10.43
N PRO A 141 -16.47 11.73 11.71
CA PRO A 141 -17.43 12.33 12.63
C PRO A 141 -17.25 13.85 12.70
N PRO A 142 -18.35 14.62 12.82
CA PRO A 142 -18.25 16.06 13.04
C PRO A 142 -17.41 16.36 14.29
N LYS A 143 -16.57 17.41 14.23
CA LYS A 143 -15.80 17.84 15.39
C LYS A 143 -16.67 18.48 16.48
N LEU A 144 -17.78 19.08 16.08
CA LEU A 144 -18.73 19.74 16.97
C LEU A 144 -19.92 18.80 17.24
N THR A 145 -20.34 18.72 18.49
CA THR A 145 -21.58 18.06 18.88
C THR A 145 -22.79 18.88 18.42
N PRO A 146 -23.99 18.29 18.29
CA PRO A 146 -25.21 19.04 17.91
C PRO A 146 -25.48 20.25 18.82
N HIS A 147 -25.19 20.15 20.12
CA HIS A 147 -25.32 21.25 21.07
C HIS A 147 -24.34 22.37 20.75
N GLN A 148 -23.05 22.03 20.52
CA GLN A 148 -22.02 23.01 20.16
C GLN A 148 -22.31 23.70 18.82
N VAL A 149 -22.91 22.98 17.86
CA VAL A 149 -23.36 23.58 16.58
C VAL A 149 -24.43 24.64 16.82
N LYS A 150 -25.46 24.34 17.61
CA LYS A 150 -26.53 25.29 17.96
C LYS A 150 -25.99 26.55 18.69
N GLU A 151 -25.09 26.32 19.63
CA GLU A 151 -24.46 27.40 20.37
C GLU A 151 -23.57 28.28 19.47
N ALA A 152 -22.77 27.66 18.60
CA ALA A 152 -21.91 28.39 17.66
C ALA A 152 -22.73 29.21 16.65
N LEU A 153 -23.87 28.70 16.20
CA LEU A 153 -24.81 29.42 15.34
C LEU A 153 -25.39 30.63 16.08
N ARG A 154 -25.89 30.43 17.32
CA ARG A 154 -26.43 31.52 18.14
C ARG A 154 -25.40 32.65 18.37
N ARG A 155 -24.15 32.32 18.69
CA ARG A 155 -23.07 33.30 18.90
C ARG A 155 -22.72 34.02 17.59
N ARG A 156 -22.69 33.31 16.46
CA ARG A 156 -22.49 33.89 15.14
C ARG A 156 -23.59 34.92 14.79
N ASP A 157 -24.86 34.52 15.03
CA ASP A 157 -26.02 35.38 14.74
C ASP A 157 -26.11 36.59 15.68
N ALA A 158 -25.51 36.49 16.88
CA ALA A 158 -25.31 37.63 17.81
C ALA A 158 -24.15 38.54 17.39
N GLY A 159 -23.49 38.33 16.25
CA GLY A 159 -22.42 39.15 15.71
C GLY A 159 -21.02 38.88 16.26
N GLU A 160 -20.82 37.80 17.02
CA GLU A 160 -19.50 37.44 17.53
C GLU A 160 -18.55 37.02 16.39
N PRO A 161 -17.28 37.45 16.39
CA PRO A 161 -16.33 37.11 15.34
C PRO A 161 -16.14 35.60 15.21
N MET A 162 -16.28 35.05 13.98
CA MET A 162 -16.14 33.63 13.72
C MET A 162 -14.80 33.03 14.16
N ARG A 163 -13.75 33.85 14.22
CA ARG A 163 -12.42 33.43 14.71
C ARG A 163 -12.43 33.13 16.21
N ASP A 164 -13.17 33.88 17.00
CA ASP A 164 -13.24 33.69 18.46
C ASP A 164 -14.13 32.49 18.80
N ILE A 165 -15.25 32.33 18.09
CA ILE A 165 -16.08 31.12 18.18
C ILE A 165 -15.25 29.89 17.81
N ALA A 166 -14.49 29.93 16.72
CA ALA A 166 -13.65 28.82 16.25
C ALA A 166 -12.56 28.45 17.29
N ARG A 167 -11.96 29.46 17.94
CA ARG A 167 -10.96 29.26 19.01
C ARG A 167 -11.58 28.55 20.22
N THR A 168 -12.78 28.94 20.63
CA THR A 168 -13.50 28.32 21.76
C THR A 168 -13.68 26.80 21.57
N TYR A 169 -13.97 26.36 20.35
CA TYR A 169 -14.22 24.94 20.03
C TYR A 169 -13.02 24.23 19.42
N ASN A 170 -11.88 24.86 19.34
CA ASN A 170 -10.65 24.32 18.72
C ASN A 170 -10.90 23.77 17.31
N VAL A 171 -11.58 24.54 16.48
CA VAL A 171 -11.87 24.27 15.08
C VAL A 171 -11.37 25.39 14.18
N SER A 172 -11.33 25.17 12.86
CA SER A 172 -11.01 26.26 11.92
C SER A 172 -12.20 27.23 11.78
N HIS A 173 -11.92 28.49 11.49
CA HIS A 173 -12.97 29.49 11.24
C HIS A 173 -13.88 29.07 10.06
N SER A 174 -13.32 28.35 9.07
CA SER A 174 -14.10 27.81 7.96
C SER A 174 -15.08 26.71 8.40
N THR A 175 -14.83 26.03 9.52
CA THR A 175 -15.80 25.09 10.10
C THR A 175 -17.02 25.84 10.61
N ILE A 176 -16.83 26.96 11.31
CA ILE A 176 -17.93 27.81 11.82
C ILE A 176 -18.71 28.44 10.65
N SER A 177 -18.00 28.95 9.63
CA SER A 177 -18.61 29.55 8.45
C SER A 177 -19.54 28.60 7.68
N ARG A 178 -19.19 27.30 7.64
CA ARG A 178 -19.96 26.25 6.94
C ARG A 178 -21.11 25.65 7.75
N LEU A 179 -21.29 26.06 9.00
CA LEU A 179 -22.43 25.60 9.78
C LEU A 179 -23.72 26.15 9.17
N THR A 180 -24.64 25.24 8.84
CA THR A 180 -26.01 25.57 8.39
C THR A 180 -26.99 25.20 9.49
N THR A 181 -28.10 25.90 9.52
CA THR A 181 -29.20 25.67 10.46
C THR A 181 -29.81 24.30 10.25
#